data_71bf6458c2cd626d986050ba38ffbed7
#
_entry.id   71bf6458c2cd626d986050ba38ffbed7
#
_cell.length_a   1.000
_cell.length_b   1.000
_cell.length_c   1.000
_cell.angle_alpha   90.00
_cell.angle_beta   90.00
_cell.angle_gamma   90.00
#
_symmetry.space_group_name_H-M   'P 1'
#
loop_
_entity.id
_entity.type
_entity.pdbx_description
1 polymer ?
#
loop_
_entity_poly.entity_id
_entity_poly.type
_entity_poly.pdbx_seq_one_letter_code
_entity_poly.pdbx_strand_id
1 'polypeptide(L)'
;MARISQRARIVYFDEMTSAAEAATAEARWRHLERAHIVSQPDPWLHTRNHVAMFTLAVRQRDRREALGQVIRIVVAAPGSLAGWYPEGNTGRTAAGLRVPMPIPPDLADVVMGRATSLR
;
A
#
# COMPACT_ATOMS: atom_id res chain seq x y z
N MET A 1 9.02 -11.74 -9.80
CA MET A 1 9.93 -10.66 -10.22
C MET A 1 9.47 -9.35 -9.60
N ALA A 2 10.38 -8.68 -8.89
CA ALA A 2 10.04 -7.40 -8.28
C ALA A 2 9.85 -6.35 -9.38
N ARG A 3 8.80 -5.55 -9.24
CA ARG A 3 8.46 -4.50 -10.20
C ARG A 3 8.69 -3.11 -9.66
N ILE A 4 9.26 -3.02 -8.47
CA ILE A 4 9.56 -1.75 -7.82
C ILE A 4 11.06 -1.63 -7.61
N SER A 5 11.51 -0.39 -7.49
CA SER A 5 12.93 -0.11 -7.27
C SER A 5 13.38 -0.56 -5.89
N GLN A 6 14.69 -0.69 -5.72
CA GLN A 6 15.27 -0.98 -4.40
C GLN A 6 14.86 0.09 -3.37
N ARG A 7 14.84 1.34 -3.80
CA ARG A 7 14.43 2.44 -2.94
C ARG A 7 12.97 2.30 -2.50
N ALA A 8 12.08 1.93 -3.43
CA ALA A 8 10.68 1.70 -3.11
C ALA A 8 10.50 0.55 -2.11
N ARG A 9 11.30 -0.52 -2.26
CA ARG A 9 11.27 -1.62 -1.29
C ARG A 9 11.68 -1.16 0.10
N ILE A 10 12.72 -0.35 0.20
CA ILE A 10 13.16 0.20 1.49
C ILE A 10 12.05 1.04 2.11
N VAL A 11 11.44 1.93 1.33
CA VAL A 11 10.32 2.76 1.80
C VAL A 11 9.16 1.89 2.27
N TYR A 12 8.83 0.85 1.49
CA TYR A 12 7.76 -0.08 1.87
C TYR A 12 8.00 -0.69 3.25
N PHE A 13 9.19 -1.25 3.48
CA PHE A 13 9.46 -1.90 4.76
C PHE A 13 9.54 -0.90 5.91
N ASP A 14 10.05 0.30 5.66
CA ASP A 14 10.05 1.36 6.67
C ASP A 14 8.61 1.75 7.06
N GLU A 15 7.72 1.90 6.08
CA GLU A 15 6.33 2.24 6.35
C GLU A 15 5.61 1.10 7.08
N MET A 16 5.86 -0.16 6.69
CA MET A 16 5.27 -1.30 7.38
C MET A 16 5.73 -1.41 8.83
N THR A 17 7.01 -1.15 9.08
CA THR A 17 7.56 -1.12 10.44
C THR A 17 6.94 0.01 11.24
N SER A 18 6.85 1.20 10.66
CA SER A 18 6.23 2.35 11.32
C SER A 18 4.76 2.08 11.64
N ALA A 19 4.04 1.39 10.75
CA ALA A 19 2.67 1.00 11.00
C ALA A 19 2.55 0.07 12.21
N ALA A 20 3.48 -0.90 12.34
CA ALA A 20 3.47 -1.84 13.46
C ALA A 20 3.78 -1.16 14.79
N GLU A 21 4.60 -0.10 14.77
CA GLU A 21 5.05 0.60 15.98
C GLU A 21 4.23 1.81 16.35
N ALA A 22 3.36 2.28 15.46
CA ALA A 22 2.59 3.49 15.70
C ALA A 22 1.64 3.35 16.89
N ALA A 23 1.51 4.42 17.66
CA ALA A 23 0.73 4.42 18.89
C ALA A 23 -0.78 4.50 18.64
N THR A 24 -1.22 5.06 17.53
CA THR A 24 -2.63 5.26 17.23
C THR A 24 -3.06 4.49 15.99
N ALA A 25 -4.34 4.14 15.93
CA ALA A 25 -4.92 3.48 14.76
C ALA A 25 -4.79 4.36 13.52
N GLU A 26 -5.03 5.66 13.65
CA GLU A 26 -4.92 6.59 12.53
C GLU A 26 -3.51 6.60 11.94
N ALA A 27 -2.49 6.63 12.80
CA ALA A 27 -1.10 6.59 12.33
C ALA A 27 -0.79 5.24 11.67
N ARG A 28 -1.29 4.15 12.23
CA ARG A 28 -1.11 2.81 11.63
C ARG A 28 -1.69 2.74 10.22
N TRP A 29 -2.92 3.22 10.05
CA TRP A 29 -3.55 3.25 8.74
C TRP A 29 -2.77 4.11 7.75
N ARG A 30 -2.33 5.29 8.18
CA ARG A 30 -1.57 6.19 7.32
C ARG A 30 -0.30 5.52 6.78
N HIS A 31 0.44 4.83 7.64
CA HIS A 31 1.65 4.14 7.22
C HIS A 31 1.33 2.96 6.27
N LEU A 32 0.27 2.20 6.56
CA LEU A 32 -0.16 1.11 5.67
C LEU A 32 -0.59 1.64 4.30
N GLU A 33 -1.28 2.76 4.26
CA GLU A 33 -1.69 3.40 3.00
C GLU A 33 -0.49 3.85 2.18
N ARG A 34 0.52 4.40 2.81
CA ARG A 34 1.76 4.81 2.14
C ARG A 34 2.51 3.58 1.59
N ALA A 35 2.61 2.53 2.38
CA ALA A 35 3.19 1.27 1.94
C ALA A 35 2.41 0.68 0.75
N HIS A 36 1.08 0.79 0.76
CA HIS A 36 0.25 0.35 -0.34
C HIS A 36 0.62 1.06 -1.64
N ILE A 37 0.73 2.38 -1.59
CA ILE A 37 1.02 3.20 -2.77
C ILE A 37 2.33 2.78 -3.44
N VAL A 38 3.39 2.56 -2.65
CA VAL A 38 4.70 2.21 -3.23
C VAL A 38 4.80 0.74 -3.64
N SER A 39 3.94 -0.12 -3.14
CA SER A 39 4.02 -1.57 -3.39
C SER A 39 3.11 -2.07 -4.50
N GLN A 40 2.20 -1.24 -5.02
CA GLN A 40 1.20 -1.69 -5.98
C GLN A 40 1.77 -2.49 -7.17
N PRO A 41 2.93 -2.11 -7.77
CA PRO A 41 3.47 -2.90 -8.87
C PRO A 41 4.07 -4.24 -8.47
N ASP A 42 4.34 -4.46 -7.19
CA ASP A 42 4.95 -5.71 -6.70
C ASP A 42 3.85 -6.62 -6.15
N PRO A 43 3.56 -7.77 -6.81
CA PRO A 43 2.44 -8.61 -6.40
C PRO A 43 2.57 -9.15 -4.98
N TRP A 44 3.79 -9.46 -4.54
CA TRP A 44 4.05 -10.00 -3.21
C TRP A 44 3.83 -8.95 -2.12
N LEU A 45 4.50 -7.81 -2.26
CA LEU A 45 4.43 -6.75 -1.26
C LEU A 45 3.04 -6.12 -1.21
N HIS A 46 2.40 -5.97 -2.37
CA HIS A 46 1.03 -5.45 -2.47
C HIS A 46 0.06 -6.35 -1.70
N THR A 47 0.14 -7.66 -1.91
CA THR A 47 -0.70 -8.62 -1.20
C THR A 47 -0.45 -8.61 0.30
N ARG A 48 0.82 -8.60 0.71
CA ARG A 48 1.18 -8.53 2.14
C ARG A 48 0.66 -7.28 2.81
N ASN A 49 0.68 -6.16 2.10
CA ASN A 49 0.14 -4.91 2.61
C ASN A 49 -1.36 -5.04 2.92
N HIS A 50 -2.12 -5.63 1.99
CA HIS A 50 -3.56 -5.85 2.21
C HIS A 50 -3.83 -6.83 3.36
N VAL A 51 -2.98 -7.83 3.55
CA VAL A 51 -3.10 -8.73 4.71
C VAL A 51 -2.93 -7.95 6.01
N ALA A 52 -1.95 -7.04 6.06
CA ALA A 52 -1.76 -6.18 7.23
C ALA A 52 -2.96 -5.27 7.47
N MET A 53 -3.52 -4.69 6.40
CA MET A 53 -4.73 -3.87 6.49
C MET A 53 -5.91 -4.69 7.00
N PHE A 54 -6.08 -5.91 6.51
CA PHE A 54 -7.12 -6.83 6.99
C PHE A 54 -6.96 -7.08 8.50
N THR A 55 -5.75 -7.38 8.92
CA THR A 55 -5.46 -7.64 10.33
C THR A 55 -5.83 -6.45 11.22
N LEU A 56 -5.47 -5.24 10.78
CA LEU A 56 -5.82 -4.04 11.53
C LEU A 56 -7.33 -3.82 11.58
N ALA A 57 -8.02 -4.02 10.45
CA ALA A 57 -9.48 -3.89 10.39
C ALA A 57 -10.17 -4.86 11.35
N VAL A 58 -9.69 -6.11 11.42
CA VAL A 58 -10.23 -7.11 12.34
C VAL A 58 -10.02 -6.68 13.80
N ARG A 59 -8.83 -6.17 14.11
CA ARG A 59 -8.54 -5.67 15.47
C ARG A 59 -9.43 -4.52 15.87
N GLN A 60 -9.80 -3.68 14.90
CA GLN A 60 -10.69 -2.56 15.13
C GLN A 60 -12.16 -2.93 15.05
N ARG A 61 -12.47 -4.19 14.73
CA ARG A 61 -13.84 -4.70 14.53
C ARG A 61 -14.57 -3.94 13.42
N ASP A 62 -13.84 -3.49 12.43
CA ASP A 62 -14.39 -2.82 11.26
C ASP A 62 -14.70 -3.87 10.18
N ARG A 63 -15.91 -4.38 10.18
CA ARG A 63 -16.33 -5.46 9.28
C ARG A 63 -16.31 -5.04 7.82
N ARG A 64 -16.71 -3.81 7.54
CA ARG A 64 -16.76 -3.30 6.18
C ARG A 64 -15.36 -3.23 5.58
N GLU A 65 -14.43 -2.67 6.34
CA GLU A 65 -13.04 -2.59 5.90
C GLU A 65 -12.44 -4.00 5.76
N ALA A 66 -12.70 -4.89 6.71
CA ALA A 66 -12.17 -6.25 6.68
C ALA A 66 -12.67 -7.00 5.44
N LEU A 67 -13.96 -6.94 5.13
CA LEU A 67 -14.51 -7.58 3.93
C LEU A 67 -13.93 -6.97 2.65
N GLY A 68 -13.79 -5.66 2.62
CA GLY A 68 -13.16 -4.97 1.48
C GLY A 68 -11.72 -5.41 1.27
N GLN A 69 -10.98 -5.65 2.35
CA GLN A 69 -9.61 -6.12 2.25
C GLN A 69 -9.52 -7.57 1.76
N VAL A 70 -10.48 -8.44 2.10
CA VAL A 70 -10.52 -9.80 1.56
C VAL A 70 -10.58 -9.76 0.03
N ILE A 71 -11.45 -8.92 -0.53
CA ILE A 71 -11.56 -8.77 -1.98
C ILE A 71 -10.23 -8.28 -2.56
N ARG A 72 -9.59 -7.31 -1.92
CA ARG A 72 -8.33 -6.74 -2.38
C ARG A 72 -7.17 -7.73 -2.31
N ILE A 73 -7.16 -8.61 -1.31
CA ILE A 73 -6.17 -9.68 -1.20
C ILE A 73 -6.28 -10.61 -2.43
N VAL A 74 -7.49 -10.96 -2.82
CA VAL A 74 -7.71 -11.86 -3.96
C VAL A 74 -7.24 -11.23 -5.27
N VAL A 75 -7.43 -9.93 -5.46
CA VAL A 75 -7.12 -9.25 -6.73
C VAL A 75 -5.72 -8.61 -6.77
N ALA A 76 -5.05 -8.48 -5.63
CA ALA A 76 -3.79 -7.72 -5.55
C ALA A 76 -2.68 -8.31 -6.42
N ALA A 77 -2.41 -9.61 -6.30
CA ALA A 77 -1.34 -10.23 -7.06
C ALA A 77 -1.64 -10.27 -8.57
N PRO A 78 -2.83 -10.72 -9.01
CA PRO A 78 -3.16 -10.65 -10.44
C PRO A 78 -3.13 -9.22 -10.99
N GLY A 79 -3.65 -8.25 -10.23
CA GLY A 79 -3.65 -6.86 -10.65
C GLY A 79 -2.24 -6.32 -10.81
N SER A 80 -1.34 -6.60 -9.87
CA SER A 80 0.05 -6.16 -9.95
C SER A 80 0.78 -6.82 -11.13
N LEU A 81 0.57 -8.11 -11.33
CA LEU A 81 1.20 -8.84 -12.43
C LEU A 81 0.75 -8.31 -13.79
N ALA A 82 -0.52 -7.96 -13.92
CA ALA A 82 -1.09 -7.43 -15.15
C ALA A 82 -0.84 -5.93 -15.34
N GLY A 83 -0.36 -5.25 -14.30
CA GLY A 83 -0.22 -3.79 -14.34
C GLY A 83 -1.55 -3.07 -14.18
N TRP A 84 -2.57 -3.74 -13.69
CA TRP A 84 -3.93 -3.20 -13.52
C TRP A 84 -4.14 -2.73 -12.09
N TYR A 85 -3.49 -1.65 -11.72
CA TYR A 85 -3.66 -1.07 -10.39
C TYR A 85 -3.80 0.45 -10.50
N PRO A 86 -4.66 1.06 -9.66
CA PRO A 86 -4.88 2.50 -9.70
C PRO A 86 -3.77 3.21 -8.92
N GLU A 87 -2.89 3.88 -9.64
CA GLU A 87 -1.77 4.59 -9.04
C GLU A 87 -2.23 5.56 -7.95
N GLY A 88 -1.50 5.60 -6.85
CA GLY A 88 -1.77 6.49 -5.72
C GLY A 88 -2.92 6.06 -4.83
N ASN A 89 -3.64 5.00 -5.18
CA ASN A 89 -4.76 4.51 -4.37
C ASN A 89 -4.26 4.03 -3.00
N THR A 90 -4.99 4.39 -1.94
CA THR A 90 -4.57 4.08 -0.56
C THR A 90 -4.78 2.61 -0.17
N GLY A 91 -5.57 1.87 -0.94
CA GLY A 91 -5.88 0.48 -0.63
C GLY A 91 -7.03 0.29 0.34
N ARG A 92 -7.57 1.38 0.91
CA ARG A 92 -8.70 1.31 1.82
C ARG A 92 -10.00 1.03 1.07
N THR A 93 -10.93 0.34 1.73
CA THR A 93 -12.23 0.03 1.15
C THR A 93 -12.97 1.28 0.66
N ALA A 94 -12.89 2.37 1.40
CA ALA A 94 -13.53 3.63 1.03
C ALA A 94 -12.93 4.26 -0.23
N ALA A 95 -11.70 3.91 -0.61
CA ALA A 95 -11.02 4.51 -1.76
C ALA A 95 -11.51 3.98 -3.11
N GLY A 96 -12.33 2.94 -3.12
CA GLY A 96 -12.75 2.31 -4.37
C GLY A 96 -11.65 1.47 -5.02
N LEU A 97 -12.04 0.36 -5.61
CA LEU A 97 -11.08 -0.66 -6.08
C LEU A 97 -10.24 -0.19 -7.27
N ARG A 98 -10.77 0.69 -8.11
CA ARG A 98 -10.16 1.09 -9.37
C ARG A 98 -9.84 2.58 -9.49
N VAL A 99 -9.93 3.32 -8.41
CA VAL A 99 -9.83 4.79 -8.46
C VAL A 99 -8.39 5.23 -8.28
N PRO A 100 -7.75 5.85 -9.30
CA PRO A 100 -6.45 6.49 -9.11
C PRO A 100 -6.59 7.69 -8.17
N MET A 101 -5.54 7.95 -7.41
CA MET A 101 -5.53 9.05 -6.45
C MET A 101 -4.19 9.80 -6.54
N PRO A 102 -4.14 11.06 -6.11
CA PRO A 102 -2.87 11.78 -6.09
C PRO A 102 -1.84 11.07 -5.22
N ILE A 103 -0.62 10.95 -5.74
CA ILE A 103 0.49 10.36 -4.98
C ILE A 103 1.08 11.46 -4.08
N PRO A 104 1.27 11.20 -2.78
CA PRO A 104 1.93 12.17 -1.91
C PRO A 104 3.28 12.62 -2.49
N PRO A 105 3.61 13.92 -2.45
CA PRO A 105 4.82 14.42 -3.10
C PRO A 105 6.11 13.71 -2.70
N ASP A 106 6.25 13.34 -1.43
CA ASP A 106 7.44 12.66 -0.94
C ASP A 106 7.57 11.21 -1.45
N LEU A 107 6.46 10.61 -1.89
CA LEU A 107 6.45 9.27 -2.47
C LEU A 107 6.54 9.30 -4.00
N ALA A 108 6.27 10.43 -4.62
CA ALA A 108 6.19 10.52 -6.07
C ALA A 108 7.50 10.08 -6.76
N ASP A 109 8.64 10.54 -6.27
CA ASP A 109 9.93 10.16 -6.85
C ASP A 109 10.24 8.68 -6.63
N VAL A 110 9.82 8.14 -5.50
CA VAL A 110 9.99 6.72 -5.17
C VAL A 110 9.16 5.86 -6.12
N VAL A 111 7.90 6.21 -6.31
CA VAL A 111 6.98 5.48 -7.18
C VAL A 111 7.41 5.57 -8.64
N MET A 112 7.87 6.74 -9.07
CA MET A 112 8.31 6.96 -10.44
C MET A 112 9.68 6.38 -10.73
N GLY A 113 10.38 5.87 -9.72
CA GLY A 113 11.73 5.33 -9.89
C GLY A 113 12.79 6.38 -10.17
N ARG A 114 12.50 7.67 -9.87
CA ARG A 114 13.46 8.73 -10.09
C ARG A 114 14.56 8.73 -9.06
N ALA A 115 15.79 9.00 -9.50
CA ALA A 115 16.90 9.18 -8.57
C ALA A 115 16.63 10.42 -7.72
N THR A 116 16.89 10.29 -6.40
CA THR A 116 16.82 11.47 -5.53
C THR A 116 17.94 12.42 -5.95
N SER A 117 17.56 13.64 -6.25
CA SER A 117 18.54 14.68 -6.50
C SER A 117 19.19 15.03 -5.17
N LEU A 118 20.46 14.66 -5.02
CA LEU A 118 21.27 15.08 -3.91
C LEU A 118 21.76 16.49 -4.18
N ARG A 119 21.05 17.45 -3.67
CA ARG A 119 21.45 18.85 -3.83
C ARG A 119 21.51 19.55 -2.49
#